data_1792c88b88b2b673acc3524a4e5b82ab
#
_entry.id   1792c88b88b2b673acc3524a4e5b82ab
#
_cell.length_a   1.000
_cell.length_b   1.000
_cell.length_c   1.000
_cell.angle_alpha   90.00
_cell.angle_beta   90.00
_cell.angle_gamma   90.00
#
_symmetry.space_group_name_H-M   'P 1'
#
loop_
_entity.id
_entity.type
_entity.pdbx_description
1 polymer ?
#
loop_
_entity_poly.entity_id
_entity_poly.type
_entity_poly.pdbx_seq_one_letter_code
_entity_poly.pdbx_strand_id
1 'polypeptide(L)'
;LSIMTMDIASIKNFIEKNKVRHLSNKVLHTHPSPKMWKTDLPENEKNYLLKNTEAQYKSINLYLGIPYCIPTDPPHCGFCLFPTQDYKGKKEIDYYLNFLNREAHLYKEFYQGAQLESLYVGGGTPNLLQPHDYIKLANIVSSVFPNMGVSTPIEMTLEGIPQLFNEDKIRAIKEAGFNRVSMGVQQVNDELIATSGRKQTRKQVFDAIELFHKYSLSCNVDLIYGWPNQSIEAMLGDLESIVQSGIKHITHYELNIAGRSDFSTKQKQNTPSIERKIEMYNIAKQFLISKGYKQKTVYDWEKPNDNYLISEKYLYEDNLRDCLHENGQNKMTTMSGLGYAAVNMRLQPNSSEIKSVSAMNHRNLNEYYDAISLNKLPIERMFVHDTEDVKLIWIFQALQEMKINTKKYEKIFNRDIKLDYKPIWDALVEEGWVEYGDDYIKLINEGEFYTPLIQALLSQPRIKSLQK
;
A
#
# COMPACT_ATOMS: atom_id res chain seq x y z
N LEU A 1 16.22 4.08 27.94
CA LEU A 1 16.26 2.67 27.51
C LEU A 1 17.19 2.54 26.33
N SER A 2 18.27 1.77 26.51
CA SER A 2 19.27 1.47 25.46
C SER A 2 18.57 0.76 24.31
N ILE A 3 18.61 1.33 23.10
CA ILE A 3 18.26 0.63 21.86
C ILE A 3 19.16 -0.60 21.81
N MET A 4 18.59 -1.79 21.71
CA MET A 4 19.37 -3.00 21.49
C MET A 4 20.09 -2.88 20.15
N THR A 5 21.37 -2.52 20.19
CA THR A 5 22.18 -2.36 18.99
C THR A 5 22.64 -3.74 18.52
N MET A 6 22.49 -4.02 17.23
CA MET A 6 23.19 -5.13 16.60
C MET A 6 24.70 -4.82 16.60
N ASP A 7 25.52 -5.84 16.83
CA ASP A 7 26.95 -5.70 16.63
C ASP A 7 27.28 -5.60 15.13
N ILE A 8 28.40 -4.96 14.80
CA ILE A 8 28.81 -4.67 13.42
C ILE A 8 28.96 -5.97 12.60
N ALA A 9 29.45 -7.04 13.18
CA ALA A 9 29.62 -8.31 12.48
C ALA A 9 28.26 -8.92 12.08
N SER A 10 27.27 -8.86 12.97
CA SER A 10 25.89 -9.30 12.69
C SER A 10 25.24 -8.47 11.59
N ILE A 11 25.48 -7.15 11.58
CA ILE A 11 24.96 -6.24 10.54
C ILE A 11 25.54 -6.60 9.18
N LYS A 12 26.87 -6.72 9.08
CA LYS A 12 27.56 -7.07 7.83
C LYS A 12 27.13 -8.46 7.32
N ASN A 13 27.01 -9.42 8.21
CA ASN A 13 26.53 -10.76 7.84
C ASN A 13 25.08 -10.73 7.31
N PHE A 14 24.22 -9.93 7.93
CA PHE A 14 22.83 -9.75 7.45
C PHE A 14 22.80 -9.17 6.03
N ILE A 15 23.59 -8.12 5.77
CA ILE A 15 23.69 -7.49 4.45
C ILE A 15 24.18 -8.50 3.41
N GLU A 16 25.31 -9.14 3.64
CA GLU A 16 25.91 -10.10 2.69
C GLU A 16 24.98 -11.26 2.37
N LYS A 17 24.33 -11.83 3.39
CA LYS A 17 23.41 -12.94 3.22
C LYS A 17 22.16 -12.55 2.42
N ASN A 18 21.58 -11.40 2.71
CA ASN A 18 20.31 -10.97 2.09
C ASN A 18 20.53 -10.30 0.72
N LYS A 19 21.65 -9.64 0.51
CA LYS A 19 22.03 -9.04 -0.76
C LYS A 19 22.10 -10.07 -1.89
N VAL A 20 22.74 -11.23 -1.65
CA VAL A 20 22.90 -12.28 -2.67
C VAL A 20 21.66 -13.17 -2.83
N ARG A 21 20.84 -13.30 -1.80
CA ARG A 21 19.62 -14.12 -1.82
C ARG A 21 18.37 -13.33 -2.11
N HIS A 22 18.45 -12.02 -1.93
CA HIS A 22 17.33 -11.09 -2.07
C HIS A 22 16.06 -11.56 -1.32
N LEU A 23 16.25 -12.00 -0.06
CA LEU A 23 15.19 -12.62 0.74
C LEU A 23 14.05 -11.65 1.10
N SER A 24 14.36 -10.37 1.14
CA SER A 24 13.41 -9.29 1.49
C SER A 24 13.28 -8.35 0.30
N ASN A 25 12.53 -8.76 -0.72
CA ASN A 25 12.31 -7.95 -1.92
C ASN A 25 11.00 -7.16 -1.95
N LYS A 26 10.23 -7.23 -0.86
CA LYS A 26 8.99 -6.46 -0.72
C LYS A 26 9.24 -5.25 0.16
N VAL A 27 8.97 -4.07 -0.38
CA VAL A 27 8.94 -2.81 0.39
C VAL A 27 7.95 -2.94 1.55
N LEU A 28 8.39 -2.58 2.74
CA LEU A 28 7.59 -2.68 3.96
C LEU A 28 6.86 -1.36 4.21
N HIS A 29 5.54 -1.43 4.37
CA HIS A 29 4.68 -0.29 4.68
C HIS A 29 4.35 -0.21 6.17
N THR A 30 4.53 -1.30 6.90
CA THR A 30 4.25 -1.38 8.33
C THR A 30 5.26 -2.24 9.07
N HIS A 31 5.32 -2.04 10.39
CA HIS A 31 6.12 -2.81 11.33
C HIS A 31 5.31 -3.02 12.62
N PRO A 32 5.40 -4.19 13.26
CA PRO A 32 5.92 -5.46 12.78
C PRO A 32 4.97 -6.13 11.77
N SER A 33 5.41 -7.24 11.18
CA SER A 33 4.56 -8.05 10.31
C SER A 33 3.26 -8.45 11.00
N PRO A 34 2.10 -8.46 10.31
CA PRO A 34 0.82 -8.89 10.88
C PRO A 34 0.83 -10.31 11.48
N LYS A 35 1.78 -11.16 11.11
CA LYS A 35 1.98 -12.47 11.75
C LYS A 35 2.32 -12.38 13.24
N MET A 36 2.86 -11.25 13.70
CA MET A 36 3.21 -10.99 15.10
C MET A 36 2.09 -10.28 15.87
N TRP A 37 0.99 -9.94 15.23
CA TRP A 37 -0.11 -9.25 15.89
C TRP A 37 -0.94 -10.23 16.72
N LYS A 38 -1.48 -9.74 17.82
CA LYS A 38 -2.31 -10.55 18.74
C LYS A 38 -3.69 -10.84 18.16
N THR A 39 -4.16 -12.07 18.34
CA THR A 39 -5.45 -12.57 17.81
C THR A 39 -6.55 -12.70 18.84
N ASP A 40 -6.25 -12.62 20.12
CA ASP A 40 -7.12 -12.96 21.25
C ASP A 40 -7.46 -11.75 22.15
N LEU A 41 -7.48 -10.56 21.58
CA LEU A 41 -7.83 -9.35 22.32
C LEU A 41 -9.31 -9.34 22.73
N PRO A 42 -9.61 -8.94 23.99
CA PRO A 42 -10.99 -8.78 24.45
C PRO A 42 -11.76 -7.73 23.63
N GLU A 43 -13.06 -7.94 23.48
CA GLU A 43 -13.91 -7.08 22.67
C GLU A 43 -13.96 -5.63 23.19
N ASN A 44 -13.99 -5.45 24.50
CA ASN A 44 -13.95 -4.12 25.11
C ASN A 44 -12.64 -3.37 24.79
N GLU A 45 -11.52 -4.07 24.73
CA GLU A 45 -10.23 -3.48 24.36
C GLU A 45 -10.19 -3.08 22.88
N LYS A 46 -10.70 -3.94 21.98
CA LYS A 46 -10.85 -3.60 20.55
C LYS A 46 -11.68 -2.33 20.37
N ASN A 47 -12.84 -2.24 21.02
CA ASN A 47 -13.71 -1.07 20.95
C ASN A 47 -13.02 0.19 21.49
N TYR A 48 -12.35 0.10 22.65
CA TYR A 48 -11.62 1.22 23.23
C TYR A 48 -10.53 1.73 22.28
N LEU A 49 -9.73 0.85 21.71
CA LEU A 49 -8.61 1.22 20.85
C LEU A 49 -9.04 1.76 19.48
N LEU A 50 -10.13 1.26 18.90
CA LEU A 50 -10.54 1.57 17.54
C LEU A 50 -11.68 2.59 17.41
N LYS A 51 -12.51 2.70 18.45
CA LYS A 51 -13.67 3.61 18.46
C LYS A 51 -13.59 4.70 19.52
N ASN A 52 -12.38 5.02 20.01
CA ASN A 52 -12.24 6.07 21.01
C ASN A 52 -12.64 7.44 20.44
N THR A 53 -13.75 7.97 20.95
CA THR A 53 -14.29 9.29 20.57
C THR A 53 -13.67 10.46 21.31
N GLU A 54 -12.91 10.21 22.38
CA GLU A 54 -12.13 11.26 23.08
C GLU A 54 -10.99 11.80 22.19
N ALA A 55 -10.57 11.00 21.24
CA ALA A 55 -9.65 11.43 20.20
C ALA A 55 -10.42 12.26 19.17
N GLN A 56 -10.19 13.55 19.14
CA GLN A 56 -10.72 14.42 18.08
C GLN A 56 -9.97 14.17 16.77
N TYR A 57 -10.25 13.06 16.11
CA TYR A 57 -9.76 12.81 14.77
C TYR A 57 -10.43 13.80 13.82
N LYS A 58 -9.64 14.73 13.26
CA LYS A 58 -10.16 15.74 12.36
C LYS A 58 -10.32 15.23 10.94
N SER A 59 -9.55 14.21 10.55
CA SER A 59 -9.58 13.68 9.19
C SER A 59 -9.37 12.17 9.14
N ILE A 60 -10.03 11.52 8.18
CA ILE A 60 -9.99 10.07 7.96
C ILE A 60 -9.69 9.78 6.50
N ASN A 61 -8.76 8.86 6.27
CA ASN A 61 -8.58 8.18 5.01
C ASN A 61 -9.25 6.81 5.12
N LEU A 62 -10.23 6.56 4.27
CA LEU A 62 -11.05 5.36 4.32
C LEU A 62 -10.64 4.37 3.23
N TYR A 63 -10.43 3.13 3.64
CA TYR A 63 -10.24 1.99 2.76
C TYR A 63 -11.46 1.06 2.82
N LEU A 64 -11.92 0.61 1.65
CA LEU A 64 -12.94 -0.43 1.54
C LEU A 64 -12.34 -1.64 0.82
N GLY A 65 -12.38 -2.81 1.46
CA GLY A 65 -11.88 -4.05 0.89
C GLY A 65 -12.98 -4.83 0.17
N ILE A 66 -12.72 -5.23 -1.09
CA ILE A 66 -13.57 -6.13 -1.87
C ILE A 66 -12.91 -7.51 -1.88
N PRO A 67 -13.59 -8.58 -1.42
CA PRO A 67 -12.93 -9.88 -1.21
C PRO A 67 -12.76 -10.73 -2.46
N TYR A 68 -13.37 -10.39 -3.58
CA TYR A 68 -13.52 -11.29 -4.72
C TYR A 68 -12.55 -11.00 -5.87
N CYS A 69 -12.05 -12.08 -6.49
CA CYS A 69 -11.30 -12.04 -7.75
C CYS A 69 -11.92 -13.02 -8.76
N ILE A 70 -11.64 -12.79 -10.05
CA ILE A 70 -11.87 -13.80 -11.08
C ILE A 70 -10.83 -14.90 -10.87
N PRO A 71 -11.25 -16.19 -10.84
CA PRO A 71 -10.32 -17.31 -10.77
C PRO A 71 -9.35 -17.31 -11.94
N THR A 72 -8.09 -17.59 -11.65
CA THR A 72 -7.04 -17.77 -12.67
C THR A 72 -6.36 -19.13 -12.51
N ASP A 73 -5.68 -19.58 -13.54
CA ASP A 73 -4.79 -20.73 -13.50
C ASP A 73 -3.42 -20.31 -14.04
N PRO A 74 -2.39 -20.17 -13.17
CA PRO A 74 -2.34 -20.53 -11.73
C PRO A 74 -3.23 -19.67 -10.83
N PRO A 75 -3.63 -20.17 -9.65
CA PRO A 75 -4.44 -19.41 -8.68
C PRO A 75 -3.78 -18.11 -8.27
N HIS A 76 -4.60 -17.08 -7.96
CA HIS A 76 -4.14 -15.75 -7.53
C HIS A 76 -3.13 -15.11 -8.50
N CYS A 77 -3.35 -15.27 -9.81
CA CYS A 77 -2.43 -14.78 -10.84
C CYS A 77 -0.99 -15.32 -10.70
N GLY A 78 -0.79 -16.36 -9.91
CA GLY A 78 0.51 -16.97 -9.64
C GLY A 78 1.42 -16.23 -8.69
N PHE A 79 1.26 -14.93 -8.52
CA PHE A 79 2.14 -14.08 -7.69
C PHE A 79 1.45 -13.41 -6.50
N CYS A 80 0.15 -13.23 -6.55
CA CYS A 80 -0.58 -12.48 -5.54
C CYS A 80 -0.73 -13.28 -4.24
N LEU A 81 -0.45 -12.62 -3.11
CA LEU A 81 -0.58 -13.19 -1.77
C LEU A 81 -1.79 -12.65 -1.00
N PHE A 82 -2.56 -11.75 -1.61
CA PHE A 82 -3.76 -11.21 -0.97
C PHE A 82 -4.81 -12.32 -0.82
N PRO A 83 -5.43 -12.46 0.35
CA PRO A 83 -6.39 -13.54 0.63
C PRO A 83 -7.73 -13.25 -0.04
N THR A 84 -7.90 -13.63 -1.30
CA THR A 84 -9.13 -13.40 -2.05
C THR A 84 -10.03 -14.62 -2.09
N GLN A 85 -11.30 -14.40 -2.40
CA GLN A 85 -12.31 -15.42 -2.67
C GLN A 85 -12.64 -15.43 -4.17
N ASP A 86 -12.94 -16.59 -4.72
CA ASP A 86 -13.40 -16.71 -6.09
C ASP A 86 -14.80 -16.09 -6.25
N TYR A 87 -14.94 -15.22 -7.23
CA TYR A 87 -16.24 -14.62 -7.56
C TYR A 87 -17.20 -15.65 -8.17
N LYS A 88 -18.39 -15.81 -7.57
CA LYS A 88 -19.41 -16.76 -7.99
C LYS A 88 -20.72 -16.13 -8.45
N GLY A 89 -20.88 -14.82 -8.28
CA GLY A 89 -22.06 -14.14 -8.79
C GLY A 89 -22.56 -12.97 -7.94
N LYS A 90 -23.59 -12.31 -8.45
CA LYS A 90 -24.14 -11.05 -7.89
C LYS A 90 -24.68 -11.20 -6.47
N LYS A 91 -25.27 -12.34 -6.13
CA LYS A 91 -25.86 -12.53 -4.79
C LYS A 91 -24.84 -12.40 -3.67
N GLU A 92 -23.60 -12.82 -3.91
CA GLU A 92 -22.52 -12.71 -2.95
C GLU A 92 -22.13 -11.24 -2.74
N ILE A 93 -22.12 -10.45 -3.81
CA ILE A 93 -21.82 -9.00 -3.74
C ILE A 93 -22.91 -8.29 -2.94
N ASP A 94 -24.18 -8.51 -3.22
CA ASP A 94 -25.28 -7.87 -2.50
C ASP A 94 -25.23 -8.23 -0.99
N TYR A 95 -24.97 -9.49 -0.68
CA TYR A 95 -24.81 -9.94 0.69
C TYR A 95 -23.64 -9.26 1.38
N TYR A 96 -22.48 -9.21 0.73
CA TYR A 96 -21.29 -8.56 1.24
C TYR A 96 -21.49 -7.06 1.47
N LEU A 97 -22.06 -6.34 0.52
CA LEU A 97 -22.31 -4.90 0.64
C LEU A 97 -23.27 -4.58 1.80
N ASN A 98 -24.23 -5.44 2.09
CA ASN A 98 -25.09 -5.30 3.27
C ASN A 98 -24.27 -5.37 4.57
N PHE A 99 -23.35 -6.30 4.67
CA PHE A 99 -22.47 -6.42 5.85
C PHE A 99 -21.47 -5.28 5.93
N LEU A 100 -20.92 -4.83 4.80
CA LEU A 100 -20.05 -3.66 4.74
C LEU A 100 -20.78 -2.40 5.27
N ASN A 101 -22.03 -2.21 4.89
CA ASN A 101 -22.87 -1.13 5.41
C ASN A 101 -23.07 -1.25 6.92
N ARG A 102 -23.35 -2.44 7.43
CA ARG A 102 -23.47 -2.70 8.88
C ARG A 102 -22.16 -2.39 9.62
N GLU A 103 -21.03 -2.82 9.09
CA GLU A 103 -19.72 -2.53 9.67
C GLU A 103 -19.47 -1.01 9.72
N ALA A 104 -19.73 -0.29 8.64
CA ALA A 104 -19.59 1.16 8.60
C ALA A 104 -20.39 1.84 9.72
N HIS A 105 -21.60 1.36 9.99
CA HIS A 105 -22.45 1.91 11.06
C HIS A 105 -21.97 1.56 12.47
N LEU A 106 -21.20 0.48 12.66
CA LEU A 106 -20.52 0.20 13.93
C LEU A 106 -19.50 1.28 14.31
N TYR A 107 -18.98 2.02 13.33
CA TYR A 107 -18.05 3.13 13.50
C TYR A 107 -18.70 4.52 13.41
N LYS A 108 -20.02 4.60 13.28
CA LYS A 108 -20.72 5.86 13.01
C LYS A 108 -20.38 6.97 14.02
N GLU A 109 -20.36 6.65 15.31
CA GLU A 109 -20.02 7.62 16.36
C GLU A 109 -18.57 8.07 16.26
N PHE A 110 -17.66 7.13 15.95
CA PHE A 110 -16.25 7.44 15.73
C PHE A 110 -16.03 8.36 14.51
N TYR A 111 -16.81 8.19 13.46
CA TYR A 111 -16.72 9.02 12.25
C TYR A 111 -17.42 10.38 12.40
N GLN A 112 -18.27 10.54 13.41
CA GLN A 112 -19.03 11.76 13.60
C GLN A 112 -18.10 12.97 13.82
N GLY A 113 -18.30 14.02 13.00
CA GLY A 113 -17.48 15.23 13.05
C GLY A 113 -16.11 15.14 12.40
N ALA A 114 -15.71 13.96 11.92
CA ALA A 114 -14.49 13.80 11.14
C ALA A 114 -14.71 14.17 9.67
N GLN A 115 -13.68 14.72 9.04
CA GLN A 115 -13.63 14.96 7.62
C GLN A 115 -13.06 13.76 6.88
N LEU A 116 -13.77 13.28 5.86
CA LEU A 116 -13.21 12.29 4.94
C LEU A 116 -12.23 12.98 3.98
N GLU A 117 -10.97 12.57 3.96
CA GLU A 117 -9.95 13.12 3.05
C GLU A 117 -9.80 12.30 1.78
N SER A 118 -9.90 10.98 1.90
CA SER A 118 -9.82 10.07 0.76
C SER A 118 -10.64 8.81 0.96
N LEU A 119 -11.04 8.21 -0.16
CA LEU A 119 -11.62 6.88 -0.23
C LEU A 119 -10.81 6.03 -1.21
N TYR A 120 -10.42 4.85 -0.77
CA TYR A 120 -9.74 3.87 -1.61
C TYR A 120 -10.47 2.53 -1.56
N VAL A 121 -10.93 2.06 -2.71
CA VAL A 121 -11.60 0.75 -2.84
C VAL A 121 -10.64 -0.22 -3.51
N GLY A 122 -10.19 -1.20 -2.74
CA GLY A 122 -9.19 -2.17 -3.18
C GLY A 122 -9.51 -3.59 -2.75
N GLY A 123 -8.49 -4.41 -2.64
CA GLY A 123 -8.58 -5.79 -2.17
C GLY A 123 -8.37 -6.81 -3.26
N GLY A 124 -9.40 -7.53 -3.64
CA GLY A 124 -9.37 -8.47 -4.75
C GLY A 124 -9.43 -7.76 -6.10
N THR A 125 -10.61 -7.66 -6.67
CA THR A 125 -10.85 -7.02 -7.97
C THR A 125 -12.10 -6.15 -7.91
N PRO A 126 -12.00 -4.90 -7.42
CA PRO A 126 -13.16 -4.04 -7.25
C PRO A 126 -13.98 -3.76 -8.52
N ASN A 127 -13.38 -3.77 -9.69
CA ASN A 127 -14.14 -3.58 -10.93
C ASN A 127 -14.84 -4.87 -11.46
N LEU A 128 -14.92 -5.92 -10.62
CA LEU A 128 -15.91 -6.98 -10.73
C LEU A 128 -17.35 -6.49 -10.49
N LEU A 129 -17.48 -5.45 -9.67
CA LEU A 129 -18.76 -4.85 -9.32
C LEU A 129 -19.51 -4.40 -10.56
N GLN A 130 -20.85 -4.43 -10.49
CA GLN A 130 -21.72 -3.96 -11.56
C GLN A 130 -22.00 -2.45 -11.42
N PRO A 131 -22.47 -1.76 -12.46
CA PRO A 131 -22.69 -0.31 -12.42
C PRO A 131 -23.42 0.21 -11.19
N HIS A 132 -24.51 -0.43 -10.78
CA HIS A 132 -25.31 -0.01 -9.61
C HIS A 132 -24.59 -0.24 -8.27
N ASP A 133 -23.60 -1.13 -8.20
CA ASP A 133 -22.88 -1.42 -6.97
C ASP A 133 -21.95 -0.28 -6.57
N TYR A 134 -21.42 0.47 -7.52
CA TYR A 134 -20.58 1.64 -7.23
C TYR A 134 -21.36 2.74 -6.54
N ILE A 135 -22.63 2.93 -6.92
CA ILE A 135 -23.54 3.87 -6.25
C ILE A 135 -23.86 3.38 -4.84
N LYS A 136 -24.07 2.07 -4.65
CA LYS A 136 -24.24 1.49 -3.32
C LYS A 136 -23.04 1.74 -2.41
N LEU A 137 -21.81 1.56 -2.93
CA LEU A 137 -20.58 1.86 -2.17
C LEU A 137 -20.53 3.33 -1.76
N ALA A 138 -20.78 4.25 -2.69
CA ALA A 138 -20.80 5.68 -2.40
C ALA A 138 -21.89 6.03 -1.36
N ASN A 139 -23.05 5.40 -1.42
CA ASN A 139 -24.13 5.60 -0.44
C ASN A 139 -23.74 5.06 0.96
N ILE A 140 -23.06 3.94 1.05
CA ILE A 140 -22.53 3.43 2.33
C ILE A 140 -21.60 4.47 2.95
N VAL A 141 -20.67 5.00 2.19
CA VAL A 141 -19.72 6.01 2.68
C VAL A 141 -20.44 7.31 3.07
N SER A 142 -21.32 7.84 2.24
CA SER A 142 -22.05 9.08 2.53
C SER A 142 -23.00 8.95 3.71
N SER A 143 -23.48 7.74 4.03
CA SER A 143 -24.34 7.50 5.21
C SER A 143 -23.60 7.72 6.54
N VAL A 144 -22.30 7.56 6.56
CA VAL A 144 -21.43 7.75 7.75
C VAL A 144 -20.54 9.00 7.66
N PHE A 145 -20.38 9.55 6.45
CA PHE A 145 -19.72 10.83 6.16
C PHE A 145 -20.64 11.75 5.35
N PRO A 146 -21.68 12.32 5.95
CA PRO A 146 -22.71 13.08 5.21
C PRO A 146 -22.18 14.34 4.52
N ASN A 147 -21.04 14.87 4.98
CA ASN A 147 -20.40 16.06 4.41
C ASN A 147 -19.30 15.72 3.39
N MET A 148 -19.24 14.47 2.93
CA MET A 148 -18.24 14.02 1.97
C MET A 148 -18.27 14.87 0.69
N GLY A 149 -17.12 15.51 0.36
CA GLY A 149 -16.98 16.27 -0.87
C GLY A 149 -17.72 17.60 -0.97
N VAL A 150 -18.41 18.05 0.09
CA VAL A 150 -19.20 19.29 0.06
C VAL A 150 -18.33 20.53 0.08
N SER A 151 -17.30 20.56 0.93
CA SER A 151 -16.42 21.72 1.08
C SER A 151 -15.08 21.57 0.37
N THR A 152 -14.63 20.34 0.18
CA THR A 152 -13.34 20.03 -0.46
C THR A 152 -13.48 18.75 -1.29
N PRO A 153 -13.04 18.75 -2.55
CA PRO A 153 -12.96 17.53 -3.33
C PRO A 153 -12.07 16.50 -2.60
N ILE A 154 -12.52 15.25 -2.56
CA ILE A 154 -11.74 14.15 -2.00
C ILE A 154 -11.21 13.25 -3.12
N GLU A 155 -10.08 12.60 -2.87
CA GLU A 155 -9.61 11.55 -3.75
C GLU A 155 -10.44 10.28 -3.51
N MET A 156 -11.11 9.81 -4.56
CA MET A 156 -11.85 8.55 -4.56
C MET A 156 -11.26 7.63 -5.61
N THR A 157 -10.55 6.63 -5.15
CA THR A 157 -9.82 5.69 -6.00
C THR A 157 -10.49 4.32 -6.02
N LEU A 158 -10.58 3.72 -7.20
CA LEU A 158 -11.02 2.35 -7.42
C LEU A 158 -9.90 1.54 -8.07
N GLU A 159 -9.55 0.40 -7.49
CA GLU A 159 -8.68 -0.58 -8.15
C GLU A 159 -9.44 -1.38 -9.20
N GLY A 160 -8.73 -1.83 -10.22
CA GLY A 160 -9.31 -2.70 -11.23
C GLY A 160 -8.28 -3.36 -12.13
N ILE A 161 -8.77 -4.27 -12.95
CA ILE A 161 -8.00 -4.97 -13.98
C ILE A 161 -8.53 -4.61 -15.38
N PRO A 162 -7.67 -4.58 -16.41
CA PRO A 162 -8.04 -4.02 -17.72
C PRO A 162 -9.26 -4.67 -18.37
N GLN A 163 -9.35 -6.01 -18.34
CA GLN A 163 -10.37 -6.77 -19.04
C GLN A 163 -11.79 -6.61 -18.48
N LEU A 164 -11.95 -6.00 -17.33
CA LEU A 164 -13.25 -5.79 -16.69
C LEU A 164 -13.80 -4.38 -16.80
N PHE A 165 -13.06 -3.45 -17.41
CA PHE A 165 -13.58 -2.13 -17.70
C PHE A 165 -14.39 -2.11 -19.00
N ASN A 166 -15.51 -1.42 -18.95
CA ASN A 166 -16.32 -1.06 -20.10
C ASN A 166 -16.94 0.32 -19.89
N GLU A 167 -17.55 0.89 -20.91
CA GLU A 167 -18.05 2.25 -20.84
C GLU A 167 -19.16 2.44 -19.81
N ASP A 168 -20.06 1.47 -19.66
CA ASP A 168 -21.14 1.55 -18.68
C ASP A 168 -20.60 1.55 -17.24
N LYS A 169 -19.62 0.72 -16.95
CA LYS A 169 -18.92 0.74 -15.65
C LYS A 169 -18.20 2.06 -15.40
N ILE A 170 -17.47 2.56 -16.39
CA ILE A 170 -16.74 3.84 -16.27
C ILE A 170 -17.70 4.99 -15.98
N ARG A 171 -18.84 5.05 -16.67
CA ARG A 171 -19.88 6.05 -16.36
C ARG A 171 -20.39 5.93 -14.93
N ALA A 172 -20.72 4.73 -14.50
CA ALA A 172 -21.22 4.49 -13.14
C ALA A 172 -20.17 4.81 -12.07
N ILE A 173 -18.90 4.46 -12.30
CA ILE A 173 -17.79 4.82 -11.42
C ILE A 173 -17.68 6.35 -11.27
N LYS A 174 -17.74 7.06 -12.39
CA LYS A 174 -17.71 8.53 -12.41
C LYS A 174 -18.90 9.14 -11.71
N GLU A 175 -20.13 8.66 -11.99
CA GLU A 175 -21.36 9.11 -11.35
C GLU A 175 -21.39 8.87 -9.84
N ALA A 176 -20.77 7.78 -9.37
CA ALA A 176 -20.62 7.49 -7.95
C ALA A 176 -19.64 8.43 -7.23
N GLY A 177 -18.88 9.24 -7.97
CA GLY A 177 -17.94 10.22 -7.44
C GLY A 177 -16.48 9.81 -7.47
N PHE A 178 -16.15 8.63 -7.98
CA PHE A 178 -14.76 8.24 -8.17
C PHE A 178 -14.10 9.13 -9.23
N ASN A 179 -12.87 9.53 -8.95
CA ASN A 179 -12.10 10.45 -9.82
C ASN A 179 -10.74 9.88 -10.18
N ARG A 180 -10.39 8.70 -9.65
CA ARG A 180 -9.13 8.03 -9.92
C ARG A 180 -9.33 6.51 -10.00
N VAL A 181 -8.56 5.88 -10.88
CA VAL A 181 -8.47 4.42 -11.00
C VAL A 181 -7.01 3.99 -10.83
N SER A 182 -6.80 2.93 -10.08
CA SER A 182 -5.53 2.22 -10.01
C SER A 182 -5.67 0.91 -10.80
N MET A 183 -5.04 0.83 -11.96
CA MET A 183 -5.21 -0.31 -12.85
C MET A 183 -4.00 -1.25 -12.80
N GLY A 184 -4.23 -2.44 -12.29
CA GLY A 184 -3.22 -3.51 -12.24
C GLY A 184 -3.04 -4.17 -13.60
N VAL A 185 -2.10 -3.70 -14.39
CA VAL A 185 -1.74 -4.26 -15.72
C VAL A 185 -0.71 -5.36 -15.60
N GLN A 186 0.31 -5.15 -14.82
CA GLN A 186 1.46 -6.02 -14.55
C GLN A 186 2.39 -6.20 -15.75
N GLN A 187 1.85 -6.67 -16.89
CA GLN A 187 2.54 -6.83 -18.17
C GLN A 187 1.61 -6.38 -19.28
N VAL A 188 2.10 -5.56 -20.21
CA VAL A 188 1.37 -5.19 -21.45
C VAL A 188 1.52 -6.28 -22.51
N ASN A 189 2.66 -6.98 -22.49
CA ASN A 189 2.96 -8.08 -23.41
C ASN A 189 2.02 -9.27 -23.14
N ASP A 190 1.28 -9.70 -24.17
CA ASP A 190 0.26 -10.77 -24.06
C ASP A 190 0.86 -12.12 -23.69
N GLU A 191 2.05 -12.46 -24.16
CA GLU A 191 2.71 -13.73 -23.85
C GLU A 191 3.17 -13.76 -22.38
N LEU A 192 3.72 -12.65 -21.88
CA LEU A 192 4.20 -12.58 -20.52
C LEU A 192 3.04 -12.58 -19.50
N ILE A 193 1.97 -11.82 -19.76
CA ILE A 193 0.83 -11.80 -18.84
C ILE A 193 0.11 -13.17 -18.78
N ALA A 194 0.15 -13.95 -19.84
CA ALA A 194 -0.45 -15.29 -19.90
C ALA A 194 0.11 -16.23 -18.82
N THR A 195 1.36 -16.05 -18.38
CA THR A 195 1.96 -16.81 -17.27
C THR A 195 1.15 -16.70 -15.98
N SER A 196 0.46 -15.58 -15.77
CA SER A 196 -0.41 -15.35 -14.60
C SER A 196 -1.79 -16.01 -14.72
N GLY A 197 -2.14 -16.56 -15.88
CA GLY A 197 -3.47 -17.06 -16.17
C GLY A 197 -4.53 -15.98 -16.41
N ARG A 198 -4.15 -14.69 -16.37
CA ARG A 198 -5.05 -13.62 -16.75
C ARG A 198 -5.39 -13.67 -18.23
N LYS A 199 -6.66 -13.49 -18.54
CA LYS A 199 -7.16 -13.37 -19.93
C LYS A 199 -7.20 -11.90 -20.38
N GLN A 200 -6.25 -11.14 -19.91
CA GLN A 200 -6.02 -9.75 -20.28
C GLN A 200 -5.27 -9.69 -21.60
N THR A 201 -5.66 -8.77 -22.47
CA THR A 201 -4.96 -8.49 -23.72
C THR A 201 -4.42 -7.06 -23.73
N ARG A 202 -3.37 -6.83 -24.53
CA ARG A 202 -2.84 -5.48 -24.80
C ARG A 202 -3.95 -4.53 -25.25
N LYS A 203 -4.84 -4.98 -26.14
CA LYS A 203 -5.97 -4.17 -26.61
C LYS A 203 -6.86 -3.71 -25.45
N GLN A 204 -7.21 -4.59 -24.54
CA GLN A 204 -8.05 -4.26 -23.38
C GLN A 204 -7.39 -3.24 -22.44
N VAL A 205 -6.06 -3.28 -22.29
CA VAL A 205 -5.31 -2.27 -21.51
C VAL A 205 -5.51 -0.88 -22.12
N PHE A 206 -5.31 -0.71 -23.41
CA PHE A 206 -5.40 0.60 -24.06
C PHE A 206 -6.84 1.06 -24.29
N ASP A 207 -7.78 0.15 -24.55
CA ASP A 207 -9.22 0.48 -24.57
C ASP A 207 -9.66 1.07 -23.20
N ALA A 208 -9.21 0.49 -22.10
CA ALA A 208 -9.49 1.02 -20.76
C ALA A 208 -8.89 2.42 -20.57
N ILE A 209 -7.65 2.63 -20.96
CA ILE A 209 -6.97 3.93 -20.85
C ILE A 209 -7.70 5.00 -21.67
N GLU A 210 -8.14 4.69 -22.88
CA GLU A 210 -8.95 5.62 -23.71
C GLU A 210 -10.24 6.02 -23.01
N LEU A 211 -10.93 5.08 -22.33
CA LEU A 211 -12.12 5.37 -21.56
C LEU A 211 -11.80 6.29 -20.37
N PHE A 212 -10.69 6.08 -19.67
CA PHE A 212 -10.30 6.97 -18.58
C PHE A 212 -10.05 8.38 -19.08
N HIS A 213 -9.38 8.56 -20.21
CA HIS A 213 -9.19 9.88 -20.83
C HIS A 213 -10.52 10.51 -21.25
N LYS A 214 -11.39 9.73 -21.89
CA LYS A 214 -12.71 10.20 -22.33
C LYS A 214 -13.56 10.74 -21.19
N TYR A 215 -13.51 10.10 -20.02
CA TYR A 215 -14.30 10.44 -18.85
C TYR A 215 -13.54 11.27 -17.81
N SER A 216 -12.35 11.75 -18.14
CA SER A 216 -11.50 12.56 -17.25
C SER A 216 -11.25 11.89 -15.88
N LEU A 217 -11.00 10.58 -15.91
CA LEU A 217 -10.54 9.83 -14.74
C LEU A 217 -9.02 9.82 -14.70
N SER A 218 -8.45 10.21 -13.57
CA SER A 218 -7.03 9.98 -13.32
C SER A 218 -6.76 8.49 -13.27
N CYS A 219 -5.64 8.03 -13.81
CA CYS A 219 -5.27 6.63 -13.77
C CYS A 219 -3.79 6.47 -13.46
N ASN A 220 -3.48 5.60 -12.50
CA ASN A 220 -2.16 4.99 -12.48
C ASN A 220 -2.21 3.58 -13.05
N VAL A 221 -1.10 3.17 -13.64
CA VAL A 221 -0.87 1.82 -14.15
C VAL A 221 0.20 1.15 -13.32
N ASP A 222 -0.12 -0.03 -12.79
CA ASP A 222 0.85 -0.86 -12.10
C ASP A 222 1.50 -1.84 -13.07
N LEU A 223 2.83 -1.80 -13.13
CA LEU A 223 3.66 -2.71 -13.91
C LEU A 223 4.66 -3.41 -13.00
N ILE A 224 5.04 -4.62 -13.37
CA ILE A 224 6.00 -5.43 -12.63
C ILE A 224 7.22 -5.73 -13.50
N TYR A 225 8.41 -5.47 -12.98
CA TYR A 225 9.66 -5.96 -13.57
C TYR A 225 10.21 -7.16 -12.79
N GLY A 226 11.10 -7.89 -13.41
CA GLY A 226 11.59 -9.16 -12.85
C GLY A 226 10.60 -10.31 -13.03
N TRP A 227 9.68 -10.18 -13.96
CA TRP A 227 8.67 -11.19 -14.32
C TRP A 227 9.32 -12.43 -14.96
N PRO A 228 8.74 -13.63 -14.81
CA PRO A 228 9.26 -14.82 -15.47
C PRO A 228 9.44 -14.61 -16.98
N ASN A 229 10.62 -14.92 -17.50
CA ASN A 229 11.03 -14.79 -18.91
C ASN A 229 11.00 -13.34 -19.46
N GLN A 230 10.91 -12.32 -18.62
CA GLN A 230 10.94 -10.93 -19.05
C GLN A 230 12.36 -10.50 -19.42
N SER A 231 12.53 -10.00 -20.65
CA SER A 231 13.75 -9.32 -21.08
C SER A 231 13.71 -7.82 -20.75
N ILE A 232 14.84 -7.15 -20.82
CA ILE A 232 14.93 -5.68 -20.70
C ILE A 232 14.12 -5.02 -21.81
N GLU A 233 14.19 -5.53 -23.03
CA GLU A 233 13.45 -5.03 -24.19
C GLU A 233 11.94 -5.13 -23.99
N ALA A 234 11.45 -6.27 -23.44
CA ALA A 234 10.04 -6.44 -23.13
C ALA A 234 9.58 -5.47 -22.05
N MET A 235 10.37 -5.28 -20.98
CA MET A 235 10.10 -4.31 -19.91
C MET A 235 10.02 -2.87 -20.47
N LEU A 236 10.99 -2.47 -21.28
CA LEU A 236 11.01 -1.14 -21.90
C LEU A 236 9.84 -0.95 -22.89
N GLY A 237 9.50 -1.99 -23.64
CA GLY A 237 8.35 -1.96 -24.56
C GLY A 237 7.03 -1.70 -23.82
N ASP A 238 6.83 -2.32 -22.65
CA ASP A 238 5.69 -2.07 -21.81
C ASP A 238 5.67 -0.62 -21.29
N LEU A 239 6.78 -0.15 -20.73
CA LEU A 239 6.91 1.22 -20.21
C LEU A 239 6.67 2.25 -21.33
N GLU A 240 7.27 2.06 -22.50
CA GLU A 240 7.11 2.98 -23.63
C GLU A 240 5.65 3.05 -24.10
N SER A 241 4.98 1.92 -24.21
CA SER A 241 3.57 1.86 -24.60
C SER A 241 2.67 2.61 -23.62
N ILE A 242 2.90 2.44 -22.32
CA ILE A 242 2.14 3.15 -21.27
C ILE A 242 2.46 4.66 -21.29
N VAL A 243 3.72 5.03 -21.44
CA VAL A 243 4.10 6.45 -21.57
C VAL A 243 3.42 7.11 -22.78
N GLN A 244 3.41 6.44 -23.93
CA GLN A 244 2.76 6.93 -25.15
C GLN A 244 1.24 7.06 -25.01
N SER A 245 0.61 6.27 -24.15
CA SER A 245 -0.83 6.35 -23.88
C SER A 245 -1.25 7.58 -23.08
N GLY A 246 -0.31 8.37 -22.58
CA GLY A 246 -0.57 9.59 -21.82
C GLY A 246 -0.82 9.38 -20.33
N ILE A 247 -0.54 8.20 -19.80
CA ILE A 247 -0.60 7.92 -18.36
C ILE A 247 0.41 8.82 -17.63
N LYS A 248 -0.05 9.49 -16.57
CA LYS A 248 0.78 10.41 -15.78
C LYS A 248 1.38 9.79 -14.53
N HIS A 249 0.88 8.65 -14.09
CA HIS A 249 1.38 7.92 -12.95
C HIS A 249 1.62 6.46 -13.30
N ILE A 250 2.83 5.99 -13.06
CA ILE A 250 3.25 4.60 -13.26
C ILE A 250 3.82 4.10 -11.94
N THR A 251 3.29 2.98 -11.46
CA THR A 251 3.87 2.24 -10.35
C THR A 251 4.62 1.04 -10.94
N HIS A 252 5.93 0.99 -10.74
CA HIS A 252 6.80 -0.03 -11.31
C HIS A 252 7.45 -0.84 -10.21
N TYR A 253 6.82 -1.98 -9.89
CA TYR A 253 7.24 -2.87 -8.80
C TYR A 253 8.26 -3.93 -9.27
N GLU A 254 9.14 -4.33 -8.36
CA GLU A 254 9.81 -5.62 -8.49
C GLU A 254 8.83 -6.75 -8.17
N LEU A 255 8.87 -7.84 -8.95
CA LEU A 255 8.10 -9.04 -8.66
C LEU A 255 8.45 -9.57 -7.27
N ASN A 256 7.47 -9.61 -6.38
CA ASN A 256 7.62 -10.24 -5.08
C ASN A 256 7.34 -11.75 -5.19
N ILE A 257 8.39 -12.55 -5.08
CA ILE A 257 8.34 -14.02 -5.11
C ILE A 257 8.40 -14.65 -3.72
N ALA A 258 8.09 -13.88 -2.67
CA ALA A 258 8.06 -14.39 -1.31
C ALA A 258 6.83 -15.29 -1.05
N GLY A 259 6.91 -16.11 -0.01
CA GLY A 259 5.82 -16.97 0.42
C GLY A 259 5.64 -18.22 -0.44
N ARG A 260 4.39 -18.72 -0.50
CA ARG A 260 4.02 -19.95 -1.22
C ARG A 260 3.28 -19.67 -2.51
N SER A 261 3.56 -18.55 -3.17
CA SER A 261 2.95 -18.25 -4.47
C SER A 261 3.38 -19.28 -5.52
N ASP A 262 2.55 -19.46 -6.54
CA ASP A 262 2.86 -20.37 -7.64
C ASP A 262 4.18 -19.97 -8.33
N PHE A 263 4.39 -18.67 -8.53
CA PHE A 263 5.63 -18.14 -9.11
C PHE A 263 6.87 -18.44 -8.25
N SER A 264 6.75 -18.43 -6.92
CA SER A 264 7.87 -18.75 -6.03
C SER A 264 8.29 -20.22 -6.09
N THR A 265 7.37 -21.10 -6.41
CA THR A 265 7.59 -22.56 -6.46
C THR A 265 7.88 -23.08 -7.87
N LYS A 266 7.17 -22.56 -8.90
CA LYS A 266 7.23 -23.11 -10.27
C LYS A 266 7.99 -22.22 -11.26
N GLN A 267 8.07 -20.91 -11.02
CA GLN A 267 8.64 -19.96 -11.97
C GLN A 267 9.96 -19.33 -11.51
N LYS A 268 10.44 -19.66 -10.32
CA LYS A 268 11.64 -19.04 -9.74
C LYS A 268 12.85 -19.11 -10.67
N GLN A 269 13.08 -20.24 -11.33
CA GLN A 269 14.17 -20.42 -12.28
C GLN A 269 14.05 -19.60 -13.56
N ASN A 270 12.84 -19.13 -13.88
CA ASN A 270 12.54 -18.31 -15.07
C ASN A 270 12.60 -16.81 -14.77
N THR A 271 12.76 -16.42 -13.51
CA THR A 271 12.92 -15.00 -13.12
C THR A 271 14.36 -14.54 -13.38
N PRO A 272 14.57 -13.26 -13.73
CA PRO A 272 15.91 -12.71 -13.92
C PRO A 272 16.76 -12.84 -12.64
N SER A 273 18.09 -12.89 -12.82
CA SER A 273 19.03 -12.82 -11.69
C SER A 273 18.92 -11.48 -10.96
N ILE A 274 19.45 -11.39 -9.74
CA ILE A 274 19.44 -10.14 -8.96
C ILE A 274 20.19 -9.04 -9.72
N GLU A 275 21.34 -9.35 -10.31
CA GLU A 275 22.13 -8.42 -11.11
C GLU A 275 21.30 -7.89 -12.30
N ARG A 276 20.55 -8.76 -12.97
CA ARG A 276 19.67 -8.39 -14.06
C ARG A 276 18.49 -7.50 -13.56
N LYS A 277 17.95 -7.79 -12.41
CA LYS A 277 16.89 -6.97 -11.81
C LYS A 277 17.37 -5.57 -11.43
N ILE A 278 18.59 -5.45 -10.90
CA ILE A 278 19.23 -4.16 -10.64
C ILE A 278 19.42 -3.38 -11.94
N GLU A 279 19.89 -4.04 -12.99
CA GLU A 279 20.00 -3.44 -14.32
C GLU A 279 18.64 -2.98 -14.86
N MET A 280 17.60 -3.82 -14.74
CA MET A 280 16.23 -3.47 -15.10
C MET A 280 15.73 -2.23 -14.36
N TYR A 281 15.96 -2.17 -13.05
CA TYR A 281 15.58 -1.02 -12.23
C TYR A 281 16.26 0.27 -12.72
N ASN A 282 17.57 0.23 -12.92
CA ASN A 282 18.35 1.40 -13.37
C ASN A 282 17.95 1.86 -14.78
N ILE A 283 17.74 0.93 -15.70
CA ILE A 283 17.30 1.24 -17.07
C ILE A 283 15.90 1.84 -17.08
N ALA A 284 14.96 1.26 -16.32
CA ALA A 284 13.61 1.80 -16.18
C ALA A 284 13.61 3.21 -15.59
N LYS A 285 14.41 3.44 -14.54
CA LYS A 285 14.61 4.76 -13.93
C LYS A 285 15.10 5.79 -14.94
N GLN A 286 16.17 5.48 -15.68
CA GLN A 286 16.71 6.39 -16.70
C GLN A 286 15.70 6.67 -17.81
N PHE A 287 14.98 5.65 -18.26
CA PHE A 287 13.95 5.78 -19.29
C PHE A 287 12.83 6.72 -18.82
N LEU A 288 12.27 6.50 -17.63
CA LEU A 288 11.16 7.29 -17.09
C LEU A 288 11.58 8.75 -16.86
N ILE A 289 12.77 8.99 -16.32
CA ILE A 289 13.32 10.34 -16.18
C ILE A 289 13.43 11.03 -17.55
N SER A 290 13.94 10.32 -18.58
CA SER A 290 14.07 10.85 -19.93
C SER A 290 12.72 11.23 -20.57
N LYS A 291 11.63 10.62 -20.11
CA LYS A 291 10.25 10.90 -20.55
C LYS A 291 9.53 11.96 -19.70
N GLY A 292 10.25 12.59 -18.77
CA GLY A 292 9.73 13.69 -17.94
C GLY A 292 9.00 13.24 -16.67
N TYR A 293 9.08 11.97 -16.30
CA TYR A 293 8.57 11.49 -15.01
C TYR A 293 9.52 11.84 -13.88
N LYS A 294 8.95 12.20 -12.72
CA LYS A 294 9.68 12.38 -11.47
C LYS A 294 9.49 11.15 -10.59
N GLN A 295 10.57 10.69 -9.99
CA GLN A 295 10.51 9.62 -9.02
C GLN A 295 9.99 10.15 -7.68
N LYS A 296 8.85 9.62 -7.22
CA LYS A 296 8.27 9.94 -5.92
C LYS A 296 8.68 8.97 -4.83
N THR A 297 8.61 7.71 -5.15
CA THR A 297 9.07 6.62 -4.29
C THR A 297 9.98 5.69 -5.09
N VAL A 298 10.51 4.68 -4.46
CA VAL A 298 11.34 3.66 -5.15
C VAL A 298 10.59 2.93 -6.26
N TYR A 299 9.26 3.01 -6.31
CA TYR A 299 8.43 2.37 -7.34
C TYR A 299 7.41 3.30 -7.99
N ASP A 300 7.14 4.51 -7.47
CA ASP A 300 6.17 5.46 -8.03
C ASP A 300 6.83 6.55 -8.87
N TRP A 301 6.28 6.74 -10.06
CA TRP A 301 6.74 7.69 -11.06
C TRP A 301 5.60 8.56 -11.55
N GLU A 302 5.76 9.86 -11.47
CA GLU A 302 4.72 10.79 -11.85
C GLU A 302 5.21 11.86 -12.83
N LYS A 303 4.37 12.14 -13.82
CA LYS A 303 4.57 13.25 -14.72
C LYS A 303 3.70 14.41 -14.28
N PRO A 304 4.25 15.62 -14.10
CA PRO A 304 3.46 16.79 -13.74
C PRO A 304 2.28 16.99 -14.69
N ASN A 305 1.11 17.25 -14.12
CA ASN A 305 -0.10 17.50 -14.89
C ASN A 305 -0.90 18.62 -14.22
N ASP A 306 -1.04 19.74 -14.93
CA ASP A 306 -1.73 20.95 -14.45
C ASP A 306 -3.25 20.73 -14.25
N ASN A 307 -3.81 19.66 -14.81
CA ASN A 307 -5.23 19.35 -14.74
C ASN A 307 -5.61 18.39 -13.59
N TYR A 308 -4.65 17.87 -12.84
CA TYR A 308 -4.95 17.07 -11.65
C TYR A 308 -5.26 17.99 -10.47
N LEU A 309 -6.54 18.30 -10.30
CA LEU A 309 -7.07 19.05 -9.15
C LEU A 309 -6.99 18.25 -7.85
N ILE A 310 -6.80 16.96 -7.96
CA ILE A 310 -6.75 16.05 -6.84
C ILE A 310 -5.32 15.59 -6.70
N SER A 311 -4.84 15.86 -5.51
CA SER A 311 -3.45 15.64 -5.22
C SER A 311 -3.02 14.23 -5.59
N GLU A 312 -1.89 14.20 -6.14
CA GLU A 312 -1.00 13.06 -6.30
C GLU A 312 -0.71 12.35 -4.95
N LYS A 313 -1.46 12.66 -3.91
CA LYS A 313 -1.27 12.08 -2.58
C LYS A 313 -2.04 10.79 -2.50
N TYR A 314 -1.31 9.69 -2.50
CA TYR A 314 -1.79 8.41 -2.00
C TYR A 314 -1.97 8.50 -0.48
N LEU A 315 -2.99 9.21 -0.07
CA LEU A 315 -3.26 9.47 1.33
C LEU A 315 -3.43 8.17 2.13
N TYR A 316 -3.80 7.10 1.44
CA TYR A 316 -3.96 5.79 2.03
C TYR A 316 -2.64 5.18 2.56
N GLU A 317 -1.51 5.37 1.86
CA GLU A 317 -0.23 4.78 2.24
C GLU A 317 0.64 5.69 3.13
N ASP A 318 0.41 6.99 3.11
CA ASP A 318 1.25 8.00 3.80
C ASP A 318 0.73 8.47 5.17
N ASN A 319 -0.27 7.80 5.71
CA ASN A 319 -1.04 8.28 6.86
C ASN A 319 -0.23 8.62 8.10
N LEU A 320 0.78 7.83 8.45
CA LEU A 320 1.52 8.06 9.68
C LEU A 320 2.41 9.30 9.60
N ARG A 321 3.02 9.56 8.44
CA ARG A 321 3.86 10.74 8.23
C ARG A 321 3.07 12.03 8.33
N ASP A 322 1.88 12.04 7.74
CA ASP A 322 0.98 13.20 7.77
C ASP A 322 0.35 13.43 9.14
N CYS A 323 0.24 12.39 9.97
CA CYS A 323 -0.24 12.50 11.34
C CYS A 323 0.78 13.10 12.30
N LEU A 324 2.07 12.92 12.02
CA LEU A 324 3.17 13.35 12.88
C LEU A 324 3.72 14.68 12.38
N HIS A 325 3.13 15.77 12.84
CA HIS A 325 3.55 17.13 12.44
C HIS A 325 4.73 17.68 13.21
N GLU A 326 5.53 18.47 12.49
CA GLU A 326 6.73 19.15 12.97
C GLU A 326 6.51 20.09 14.17
N ASN A 327 5.30 20.59 14.39
CA ASN A 327 4.98 21.61 15.37
C ASN A 327 4.26 21.11 16.63
N GLY A 328 4.26 19.80 16.87
CA GLY A 328 3.52 19.23 18.01
C GLY A 328 2.00 19.36 17.90
N GLN A 329 1.50 19.99 16.85
CA GLN A 329 0.09 19.99 16.51
C GLN A 329 -0.17 18.78 15.62
N ASN A 330 -0.52 17.67 16.24
CA ASN A 330 -0.91 16.47 15.52
C ASN A 330 -2.09 16.77 14.61
N LYS A 331 -1.87 16.78 13.31
CA LYS A 331 -2.97 16.62 12.37
C LYS A 331 -3.43 15.18 12.55
N MET A 332 -4.46 14.99 13.33
CA MET A 332 -4.97 13.66 13.67
C MET A 332 -5.68 13.06 12.45
N THR A 333 -4.89 12.68 11.45
CA THR A 333 -5.35 11.88 10.34
C THR A 333 -5.27 10.42 10.74
N THR A 334 -6.31 9.65 10.47
CA THR A 334 -6.32 8.22 10.76
C THR A 334 -6.71 7.43 9.52
N MET A 335 -6.16 6.24 9.40
CA MET A 335 -6.59 5.27 8.41
C MET A 335 -7.66 4.37 9.00
N SER A 336 -8.82 4.33 8.37
CA SER A 336 -9.91 3.44 8.72
C SER A 336 -10.16 2.45 7.58
N GLY A 337 -10.13 1.17 7.90
CA GLY A 337 -10.39 0.10 6.95
C GLY A 337 -11.69 -0.62 7.26
N LEU A 338 -12.54 -0.75 6.26
CA LEU A 338 -13.78 -1.52 6.30
C LEU A 338 -13.73 -2.66 5.29
N GLY A 339 -14.37 -3.76 5.63
CA GLY A 339 -14.47 -4.91 4.76
C GLY A 339 -13.42 -5.97 5.04
N TYR A 340 -13.46 -6.98 4.19
CA TYR A 340 -12.62 -8.17 4.26
C TYR A 340 -11.13 -7.82 4.24
N ALA A 341 -10.38 -8.35 5.21
CA ALA A 341 -8.93 -8.16 5.33
C ALA A 341 -8.46 -6.69 5.42
N ALA A 342 -9.35 -5.75 5.64
CA ALA A 342 -9.02 -4.33 5.72
C ALA A 342 -8.18 -4.01 6.96
N VAL A 343 -7.27 -3.05 6.82
CA VAL A 343 -6.37 -2.63 7.91
C VAL A 343 -6.78 -1.26 8.42
N ASN A 344 -6.78 -1.12 9.73
CA ASN A 344 -6.98 0.14 10.44
C ASN A 344 -5.68 0.58 11.09
N MET A 345 -5.45 1.88 11.15
CA MET A 345 -4.38 2.47 11.94
C MET A 345 -4.89 3.70 12.70
N ARG A 346 -4.58 3.78 13.98
CA ARG A 346 -4.96 4.87 14.88
C ARG A 346 -3.75 5.35 15.66
N LEU A 347 -3.45 6.65 15.61
CA LEU A 347 -2.59 7.27 16.59
C LEU A 347 -3.33 7.32 17.94
N GLN A 348 -2.64 6.98 19.04
CA GLN A 348 -3.21 7.08 20.37
C GLN A 348 -3.10 8.52 20.87
N PRO A 349 -4.20 9.23 21.10
CA PRO A 349 -4.18 10.56 21.66
C PRO A 349 -3.86 10.54 23.16
N ASN A 350 -3.44 11.66 23.68
CA ASN A 350 -3.26 11.92 25.11
C ASN A 350 -2.22 11.01 25.83
N SER A 351 -1.33 10.39 25.09
CA SER A 351 -0.15 9.73 25.65
C SER A 351 1.01 10.71 25.74
N SER A 352 1.78 10.67 26.83
CA SER A 352 3.06 11.38 26.95
C SER A 352 4.10 10.84 25.96
N GLU A 353 3.85 9.69 25.39
CA GLU A 353 4.65 9.02 24.39
C GLU A 353 3.82 8.82 23.12
N ILE A 354 4.48 8.88 21.95
CA ILE A 354 3.82 8.60 20.67
C ILE A 354 3.56 7.11 20.55
N LYS A 355 2.29 6.74 20.51
CA LYS A 355 1.81 5.36 20.36
C LYS A 355 0.79 5.27 19.23
N SER A 356 0.68 4.10 18.63
CA SER A 356 -0.34 3.81 17.63
C SER A 356 -0.90 2.41 17.77
N VAL A 357 -1.99 2.14 17.07
CA VAL A 357 -2.61 0.82 16.98
C VAL A 357 -2.83 0.48 15.53
N SER A 358 -2.46 -0.74 15.14
CA SER A 358 -2.88 -1.33 13.87
C SER A 358 -3.80 -2.50 14.13
N ALA A 359 -4.83 -2.64 13.31
CA ALA A 359 -5.79 -3.73 13.37
C ALA A 359 -6.12 -4.24 11.97
N MET A 360 -6.35 -5.53 11.85
CA MET A 360 -6.72 -6.18 10.61
C MET A 360 -8.05 -6.91 10.77
N ASN A 361 -8.97 -6.67 9.86
CA ASN A 361 -10.21 -7.41 9.77
C ASN A 361 -9.97 -8.88 9.38
N HIS A 362 -10.95 -9.72 9.68
CA HIS A 362 -10.90 -11.13 9.33
C HIS A 362 -10.59 -11.37 7.85
N ARG A 363 -9.70 -12.31 7.60
CA ARG A 363 -9.36 -12.85 6.27
C ARG A 363 -10.11 -14.16 5.97
N ASN A 364 -11.10 -14.46 6.76
CA ASN A 364 -12.12 -15.48 6.55
C ASN A 364 -13.48 -14.79 6.46
N LEU A 365 -14.19 -15.00 5.37
CA LEU A 365 -15.41 -14.25 5.10
C LEU A 365 -16.56 -14.64 6.04
N ASN A 366 -16.63 -15.92 6.47
CA ASN A 366 -17.62 -16.35 7.45
C ASN A 366 -17.38 -15.71 8.83
N GLU A 367 -16.12 -15.66 9.29
CA GLU A 367 -15.76 -14.99 10.55
C GLU A 367 -16.06 -13.48 10.49
N TYR A 368 -15.84 -12.84 9.34
CA TYR A 368 -16.21 -11.46 9.10
C TYR A 368 -17.73 -11.24 9.27
N TYR A 369 -18.55 -12.09 8.65
CA TYR A 369 -20.01 -12.02 8.77
C TYR A 369 -20.50 -12.33 10.18
N ASP A 370 -19.95 -13.35 10.83
CA ASP A 370 -20.33 -13.77 12.16
C ASP A 370 -20.10 -12.65 13.19
N ALA A 371 -18.95 -11.98 13.14
CA ALA A 371 -18.65 -10.87 14.02
C ALA A 371 -19.67 -9.72 13.87
N ILE A 372 -19.94 -9.29 12.64
CA ILE A 372 -20.86 -8.19 12.36
C ILE A 372 -22.30 -8.59 12.74
N SER A 373 -22.69 -9.84 12.51
CA SER A 373 -24.01 -10.36 12.93
C SER A 373 -24.25 -10.24 14.43
N LEU A 374 -23.19 -10.28 15.23
CA LEU A 374 -23.20 -10.07 16.66
C LEU A 374 -22.95 -8.62 17.09
N ASN A 375 -22.98 -7.67 16.15
CA ASN A 375 -22.63 -6.26 16.35
C ASN A 375 -21.22 -6.05 16.95
N LYS A 376 -20.29 -6.94 16.62
CA LYS A 376 -18.88 -6.85 17.00
C LYS A 376 -18.04 -6.35 15.84
N LEU A 377 -16.92 -5.67 16.16
CA LEU A 377 -15.94 -5.31 15.16
C LEU A 377 -15.31 -6.58 14.55
N PRO A 378 -15.21 -6.69 13.22
CA PRO A 378 -14.72 -7.89 12.56
C PRO A 378 -13.19 -7.99 12.57
N ILE A 379 -12.57 -7.78 13.73
CA ILE A 379 -11.12 -7.71 13.90
C ILE A 379 -10.54 -9.09 14.19
N GLU A 380 -9.65 -9.55 13.32
CA GLU A 380 -8.88 -10.78 13.48
C GLU A 380 -7.70 -10.59 14.43
N ARG A 381 -6.96 -9.51 14.26
CA ARG A 381 -5.71 -9.26 14.98
C ARG A 381 -5.39 -7.78 15.11
N MET A 382 -4.62 -7.47 16.15
CA MET A 382 -4.19 -6.10 16.46
C MET A 382 -2.78 -6.07 17.02
N PHE A 383 -2.13 -4.92 16.88
CA PHE A 383 -0.85 -4.62 17.50
C PHE A 383 -0.84 -3.20 18.05
N VAL A 384 -0.44 -3.06 19.31
CA VAL A 384 -0.22 -1.76 19.94
C VAL A 384 1.26 -1.41 19.80
N HIS A 385 1.55 -0.35 19.03
CA HIS A 385 2.89 0.13 18.77
C HIS A 385 3.34 1.06 19.89
N ASP A 386 4.52 0.81 20.44
CA ASP A 386 5.20 1.82 21.25
C ASP A 386 5.97 2.82 20.37
N THR A 387 6.66 3.77 21.01
CA THR A 387 7.41 4.81 20.29
C THR A 387 8.49 4.24 19.37
N GLU A 388 9.13 3.14 19.75
CA GLU A 388 10.17 2.50 18.89
C GLU A 388 9.54 1.92 17.62
N ASP A 389 8.37 1.33 17.72
CA ASP A 389 7.63 0.81 16.57
C ASP A 389 7.16 1.96 15.66
N VAL A 390 6.66 3.06 16.22
CA VAL A 390 6.23 4.25 15.47
C VAL A 390 7.39 4.90 14.73
N LYS A 391 8.58 5.00 15.35
CA LYS A 391 9.80 5.46 14.66
C LYS A 391 10.12 4.61 13.44
N LEU A 392 10.08 3.28 13.58
CA LEU A 392 10.38 2.36 12.48
C LEU A 392 9.37 2.51 11.34
N ILE A 393 8.07 2.61 11.63
CA ILE A 393 7.05 2.84 10.60
C ILE A 393 7.32 4.16 9.87
N TRP A 394 7.62 5.22 10.60
CA TRP A 394 7.95 6.52 10.01
C TRP A 394 9.19 6.46 9.11
N ILE A 395 10.25 5.78 9.58
CA ILE A 395 11.48 5.57 8.80
C ILE A 395 11.20 4.75 7.55
N PHE A 396 10.38 3.70 7.63
CA PHE A 396 10.02 2.87 6.49
C PHE A 396 9.36 3.66 5.38
N GLN A 397 8.44 4.55 5.74
CA GLN A 397 7.77 5.43 4.77
C GLN A 397 8.75 6.46 4.18
N ALA A 398 9.62 7.06 5.01
CA ALA A 398 10.62 8.00 4.53
C ALA A 398 11.65 7.36 3.58
N LEU A 399 12.06 6.11 3.83
CA LEU A 399 12.95 5.36 2.93
C LEU A 399 12.33 5.10 1.56
N GLN A 400 11.02 4.89 1.49
CA GLN A 400 10.33 4.72 0.21
C GLN A 400 10.47 5.97 -0.67
N GLU A 401 10.55 7.16 -0.07
CA GLU A 401 10.81 8.41 -0.77
C GLU A 401 12.32 8.68 -0.99
N MET A 402 13.17 7.70 -0.74
CA MET A 402 14.61 7.71 -1.01
C MET A 402 15.43 8.70 -0.18
N LYS A 403 14.80 9.53 0.62
CA LYS A 403 15.47 10.57 1.41
C LYS A 403 14.74 10.82 2.73
N ILE A 404 15.49 10.71 3.82
CA ILE A 404 14.99 10.99 5.16
C ILE A 404 15.41 12.40 5.55
N ASN A 405 14.48 13.25 5.96
CA ASN A 405 14.76 14.53 6.58
C ASN A 405 15.03 14.32 8.08
N THR A 406 16.29 14.50 8.49
CA THR A 406 16.72 14.21 9.87
C THR A 406 16.17 15.22 10.87
N LYS A 407 15.96 16.48 10.45
CA LYS A 407 15.34 17.50 11.29
C LYS A 407 13.88 17.24 11.57
N LYS A 408 13.13 16.69 10.59
CA LYS A 408 11.75 16.24 10.82
C LYS A 408 11.70 15.16 11.89
N TYR A 409 12.56 14.15 11.76
CA TYR A 409 12.65 13.09 12.76
C TYR A 409 12.95 13.65 14.16
N GLU A 410 13.93 14.54 14.26
CA GLU A 410 14.31 15.18 15.53
C GLU A 410 13.13 15.96 16.14
N LYS A 411 12.41 16.75 15.35
CA LYS A 411 11.24 17.50 15.82
C LYS A 411 10.10 16.60 16.32
N ILE A 412 9.87 15.46 15.66
CA ILE A 412 8.80 14.54 16.03
C ILE A 412 9.18 13.73 17.27
N PHE A 413 10.39 13.16 17.29
CA PHE A 413 10.79 12.16 18.28
C PHE A 413 11.74 12.70 19.35
N ASN A 414 12.21 13.93 19.19
CA ASN A 414 13.23 14.55 20.05
C ASN A 414 14.52 13.70 20.16
N ARG A 415 14.93 13.12 19.02
CA ARG A 415 16.09 12.23 18.91
C ARG A 415 16.81 12.43 17.57
N ASP A 416 18.10 12.10 17.55
CA ASP A 416 18.90 12.10 16.32
C ASP A 416 18.85 10.70 15.66
N ILE A 417 18.26 10.60 14.49
CA ILE A 417 18.15 9.36 13.73
C ILE A 417 19.51 8.77 13.35
N LYS A 418 20.53 9.62 13.14
CA LYS A 418 21.89 9.18 12.81
C LYS A 418 22.53 8.46 14.01
N LEU A 419 22.19 8.89 15.23
CA LEU A 419 22.68 8.25 16.46
C LEU A 419 21.83 7.04 16.85
N ASP A 420 20.52 7.10 16.65
CA ASP A 420 19.60 6.02 17.03
C ASP A 420 19.94 4.69 16.33
N TYR A 421 20.40 4.74 15.09
CA TYR A 421 20.73 3.55 14.28
C TYR A 421 22.15 3.61 13.71
N LYS A 422 23.07 4.30 14.39
CA LYS A 422 24.40 4.60 13.89
C LYS A 422 25.15 3.40 13.30
N PRO A 423 25.27 2.24 13.96
CA PRO A 423 26.00 1.11 13.41
C PRO A 423 25.41 0.60 12.08
N ILE A 424 24.10 0.70 11.92
CA ILE A 424 23.40 0.30 10.70
C ILE A 424 23.66 1.31 9.58
N TRP A 425 23.51 2.59 9.86
CA TRP A 425 23.77 3.63 8.85
C TRP A 425 25.23 3.63 8.41
N ASP A 426 26.18 3.47 9.34
CA ASP A 426 27.60 3.39 9.00
C ASP A 426 27.92 2.21 8.07
N ALA A 427 27.32 1.03 8.33
CA ALA A 427 27.47 -0.14 7.47
C ALA A 427 26.86 0.09 6.07
N LEU A 428 25.72 0.78 5.99
CA LEU A 428 25.08 1.09 4.72
C LEU A 428 25.86 2.15 3.92
N VAL A 429 26.52 3.10 4.59
CA VAL A 429 27.46 4.04 3.96
C VAL A 429 28.67 3.30 3.42
N GLU A 430 29.24 2.37 4.18
CA GLU A 430 30.37 1.54 3.74
C GLU A 430 30.00 0.66 2.54
N GLU A 431 28.76 0.15 2.49
CA GLU A 431 28.23 -0.60 1.33
C GLU A 431 28.00 0.28 0.09
N GLY A 432 27.96 1.60 0.26
CA GLY A 432 27.70 2.55 -0.82
C GLY A 432 26.22 2.71 -1.18
N TRP A 433 25.32 2.36 -0.27
CA TRP A 433 23.86 2.45 -0.48
C TRP A 433 23.21 3.69 0.11
N VAL A 434 23.92 4.35 1.02
CA VAL A 434 23.43 5.52 1.76
C VAL A 434 24.53 6.59 1.81
N GLU A 435 24.11 7.85 1.72
CA GLU A 435 24.96 8.99 2.00
C GLU A 435 24.33 9.91 3.06
N TYR A 436 25.17 10.57 3.84
CA TYR A 436 24.78 11.61 4.77
C TYR A 436 24.89 13.01 4.14
N GLY A 437 23.88 13.85 4.38
CA GLY A 437 24.02 15.30 4.30
C GLY A 437 23.85 15.92 5.67
N ASP A 438 23.85 17.25 5.74
CA ASP A 438 23.68 17.98 7.00
C ASP A 438 22.33 17.63 7.64
N ASP A 439 21.25 17.66 6.85
CA ASP A 439 19.88 17.50 7.30
C ASP A 439 19.18 16.27 6.69
N TYR A 440 19.93 15.34 6.09
CA TYR A 440 19.32 14.19 5.43
C TYR A 440 20.17 12.92 5.51
N ILE A 441 19.47 11.79 5.31
CA ILE A 441 20.02 10.49 4.93
C ILE A 441 19.37 10.12 3.60
N LYS A 442 20.17 9.80 2.58
CA LYS A 442 19.67 9.55 1.23
C LYS A 442 20.12 8.20 0.71
N LEU A 443 19.22 7.49 0.05
CA LEU A 443 19.56 6.28 -0.70
C LEU A 443 20.31 6.66 -1.98
N ILE A 444 21.40 5.95 -2.25
CA ILE A 444 22.24 6.13 -3.44
C ILE A 444 22.57 4.78 -4.08
N ASN A 445 22.99 4.80 -5.33
CA ASN A 445 23.39 3.61 -6.08
C ASN A 445 22.33 2.49 -5.98
N GLU A 446 22.72 1.30 -5.56
CA GLU A 446 21.80 0.16 -5.40
C GLU A 446 20.93 0.24 -4.15
N GLY A 447 21.11 1.27 -3.30
CA GLY A 447 20.32 1.44 -2.08
C GLY A 447 18.82 1.54 -2.33
N GLU A 448 18.39 2.15 -3.44
CA GLU A 448 16.96 2.20 -3.79
C GLU A 448 16.40 0.79 -4.06
N PHE A 449 17.12 -0.02 -4.82
CA PHE A 449 16.74 -1.42 -5.07
C PHE A 449 16.70 -2.26 -3.80
N TYR A 450 17.64 -2.03 -2.88
CA TYR A 450 17.73 -2.75 -1.61
C TYR A 450 16.94 -2.11 -0.45
N THR A 451 16.04 -1.17 -0.73
CA THR A 451 15.17 -0.57 0.30
C THR A 451 14.51 -1.62 1.21
N PRO A 452 13.92 -2.72 0.70
CA PRO A 452 13.35 -3.76 1.58
C PRO A 452 14.35 -4.38 2.54
N LEU A 453 15.60 -4.60 2.09
CA LEU A 453 16.67 -5.12 2.94
C LEU A 453 17.04 -4.12 4.03
N ILE A 454 17.14 -2.84 3.69
CA ILE A 454 17.47 -1.77 4.64
C ILE A 454 16.38 -1.67 5.71
N GLN A 455 15.10 -1.70 5.31
CA GLN A 455 13.97 -1.72 6.23
C GLN A 455 14.01 -2.94 7.17
N ALA A 456 14.26 -4.12 6.62
CA ALA A 456 14.38 -5.34 7.40
C ALA A 456 15.54 -5.27 8.41
N LEU A 457 16.69 -4.73 7.99
CA LEU A 457 17.86 -4.56 8.85
C LEU A 457 17.56 -3.61 10.03
N LEU A 458 16.95 -2.46 9.77
CA LEU A 458 16.60 -1.47 10.80
C LEU A 458 15.64 -2.03 11.85
N SER A 459 14.72 -2.92 11.46
CA SER A 459 13.73 -3.49 12.36
C SER A 459 14.19 -4.72 13.13
N GLN A 460 15.31 -5.37 12.74
CA GLN A 460 15.79 -6.61 13.35
C GLN A 460 15.94 -6.56 14.88
N PRO A 461 16.56 -5.54 15.48
CA PRO A 461 16.69 -5.48 16.94
C PRO A 461 15.34 -5.48 17.66
N ARG A 462 14.40 -4.69 17.13
CA ARG A 462 13.05 -4.60 17.70
C ARG A 462 12.26 -5.89 17.54
N ILE A 463 12.31 -6.52 16.37
CA ILE A 463 11.65 -7.81 16.13
C ILE A 463 12.17 -8.88 17.09
N LYS A 464 13.48 -8.96 17.30
CA LYS A 464 14.08 -9.89 18.27
C LYS A 464 13.60 -9.61 19.71
N SER A 465 13.39 -8.36 20.08
CA SER A 465 12.86 -7.99 21.40
C SER A 465 11.40 -8.38 21.58
N LEU A 466 10.60 -8.33 20.53
CA LEU A 466 9.18 -8.71 20.54
C LEU A 466 8.95 -10.23 20.57
N GLN A 467 9.96 -11.03 20.19
CA GLN A 467 9.89 -12.50 20.20
C GLN A 467 10.31 -13.12 21.54
N LYS A 468 10.87 -12.34 22.47
CA LYS A 468 11.21 -12.74 23.83
C LYS A 468 10.02 -12.57 24.78
#